data_ce5069cdf4fe2481e5ad49420a52720d
#
_entry.id   ce5069cdf4fe2481e5ad49420a52720d
#
_cell.length_a   1.000
_cell.length_b   1.000
_cell.length_c   1.000
_cell.angle_alpha   90.00
_cell.angle_beta   90.00
_cell.angle_gamma   90.00
#
_symmetry.space_group_name_H-M   'P 1'
#
loop_
_entity.id
_entity.type
_entity.pdbx_description
1 polymer ?
#
loop_
_entity_poly.entity_id
_entity_poly.type
_entity_poly.pdbx_seq_one_letter_code
_entity_poly.pdbx_strand_id
1 'polypeptide(L)'
;TDYETDVPGLYDCLGEYESIDELNHLAHVLQEVEDQHDMDKFAAAVELGERTGSIKDLINLAQNLDCYYFYPDIKDEEDLGLYFVEELGALDIPDNLRAFFDFEAYGRCLAMEGGAFTDGGYIEGELRGFVEVYSGREDIPEEHRIFAYPEPASIRETLQTYRDLSAKPSETERPVPAKAAER
;
A
#
# COMPACT_ATOMS: atom_id res chain seq x y z
N THR A 1 -6.24 12.54 -13.45
CA THR A 1 -4.76 12.55 -13.43
C THR A 1 -4.32 11.27 -14.11
N ASP A 2 -3.58 11.39 -15.21
CA ASP A 2 -3.01 10.23 -15.87
C ASP A 2 -1.67 9.95 -15.19
N TYR A 3 -1.48 8.74 -14.69
CA TYR A 3 -0.20 8.22 -14.21
C TYR A 3 0.11 6.93 -14.96
N GLU A 4 1.38 6.73 -15.24
CA GLU A 4 1.89 5.54 -15.91
C GLU A 4 2.72 4.73 -14.90
N THR A 5 2.65 3.43 -15.00
CA THR A 5 3.46 2.50 -14.19
C THR A 5 3.85 1.30 -15.04
N ASP A 6 5.08 0.86 -14.88
CA ASP A 6 5.60 -0.36 -15.51
C ASP A 6 5.33 -1.63 -14.65
N VAL A 7 4.75 -1.45 -13.44
CA VAL A 7 4.44 -2.57 -12.55
C VAL A 7 3.10 -3.19 -12.94
N PRO A 8 3.06 -4.46 -13.34
CA PRO A 8 1.83 -5.16 -13.70
C PRO A 8 0.80 -5.11 -12.56
N GLY A 9 -0.48 -4.84 -12.90
CA GLY A 9 -1.58 -4.82 -11.94
C GLY A 9 -1.64 -3.60 -11.01
N LEU A 10 -0.57 -2.82 -10.85
CA LEU A 10 -0.54 -1.67 -9.94
C LEU A 10 -1.57 -0.59 -10.34
N TYR A 11 -1.74 -0.36 -11.63
CA TYR A 11 -2.71 0.62 -12.14
C TYR A 11 -4.15 0.31 -11.70
N ASP A 12 -4.51 -0.97 -11.69
CA ASP A 12 -5.86 -1.41 -11.32
C ASP A 12 -6.13 -1.27 -9.81
N CYS A 13 -5.08 -1.16 -9.01
CA CYS A 13 -5.15 -0.95 -7.56
C CYS A 13 -5.24 0.52 -7.15
N LEU A 14 -5.02 1.46 -8.09
CA LEU A 14 -5.04 2.89 -7.83
C LEU A 14 -6.40 3.49 -8.21
N GLY A 15 -6.95 4.34 -7.34
CA GLY A 15 -8.20 5.04 -7.58
C GLY A 15 -8.05 6.25 -8.53
N GLU A 16 -9.15 6.68 -9.14
CA GLU A 16 -9.17 7.84 -10.06
C GLU A 16 -8.81 9.16 -9.36
N TYR A 17 -9.03 9.27 -8.05
CA TYR A 17 -8.89 10.50 -7.26
C TYR A 17 -7.87 10.38 -6.12
N GLU A 18 -6.76 9.70 -6.39
CA GLU A 18 -5.69 9.57 -5.39
C GLU A 18 -5.00 10.92 -5.11
N SER A 19 -4.48 11.04 -3.90
CA SER A 19 -3.69 12.21 -3.51
C SER A 19 -2.35 12.23 -4.24
N ILE A 20 -2.00 13.37 -4.85
CA ILE A 20 -0.71 13.54 -5.53
C ILE A 20 0.47 13.34 -4.56
N ASP A 21 0.34 13.75 -3.30
CA ASP A 21 1.39 13.56 -2.30
C ASP A 21 1.54 12.09 -1.92
N GLU A 22 0.43 11.34 -1.82
CA GLU A 22 0.48 9.90 -1.56
C GLU A 22 1.04 9.13 -2.76
N LEU A 23 0.69 9.52 -4.00
CA LEU A 23 1.28 8.96 -5.21
C LEU A 23 2.78 9.23 -5.29
N ASN A 24 3.21 10.45 -4.97
CA ASN A 24 4.62 10.80 -4.94
C ASN A 24 5.38 10.02 -3.85
N HIS A 25 4.76 9.86 -2.67
CA HIS A 25 5.34 9.05 -1.61
C HIS A 25 5.44 7.57 -2.00
N LEU A 26 4.40 7.00 -2.59
CA LEU A 26 4.46 5.64 -3.15
C LEU A 26 5.60 5.49 -4.16
N ALA A 27 5.76 6.46 -5.08
CA ALA A 27 6.84 6.44 -6.07
C ALA A 27 8.22 6.42 -5.41
N HIS A 28 8.42 7.17 -4.32
CA HIS A 28 9.68 7.13 -3.56
C HIS A 28 9.90 5.80 -2.85
N VAL A 29 8.86 5.23 -2.25
CA VAL A 29 8.94 3.90 -1.61
C VAL A 29 9.26 2.82 -2.66
N LEU A 30 8.65 2.88 -3.85
CA LEU A 30 8.95 1.96 -4.94
C LEU A 30 10.37 2.13 -5.49
N GLN A 31 10.92 3.34 -5.47
CA GLN A 31 12.33 3.56 -5.81
C GLN A 31 13.26 2.83 -4.82
N GLU A 32 12.93 2.82 -3.53
CA GLU A 32 13.69 2.06 -2.54
C GLU A 32 13.59 0.55 -2.79
N VAL A 33 12.42 0.04 -3.19
CA VAL A 33 12.22 -1.37 -3.58
C VAL A 33 13.06 -1.72 -4.82
N GLU A 34 13.12 -0.82 -5.82
CA GLU A 34 13.95 -1.00 -7.01
C GLU A 34 15.44 -1.03 -6.66
N ASP A 35 15.90 -0.13 -5.79
CA ASP A 35 17.28 -0.09 -5.32
C ASP A 35 17.68 -1.38 -4.56
N GLN A 36 16.71 -2.05 -3.92
CA GLN A 36 16.88 -3.35 -3.27
C GLN A 36 16.77 -4.54 -4.24
N HIS A 37 16.38 -4.31 -5.49
CA HIS A 37 16.16 -5.33 -6.52
C HIS A 37 14.97 -6.26 -6.23
N ASP A 38 13.96 -5.74 -5.50
CA ASP A 38 12.77 -6.48 -5.06
C ASP A 38 11.50 -6.13 -5.87
N MET A 39 11.63 -5.44 -7.02
CA MET A 39 10.48 -5.03 -7.84
C MET A 39 9.66 -6.22 -8.38
N ASP A 40 10.32 -7.31 -8.77
CA ASP A 40 9.63 -8.53 -9.22
C ASP A 40 8.79 -9.14 -8.08
N LYS A 41 9.33 -9.13 -6.87
CA LYS A 41 8.65 -9.59 -5.66
C LYS A 41 7.46 -8.69 -5.31
N PHE A 42 7.64 -7.35 -5.43
CA PHE A 42 6.55 -6.40 -5.25
C PHE A 42 5.44 -6.61 -6.28
N ALA A 43 5.79 -6.77 -7.57
CA ALA A 43 4.82 -7.05 -8.63
C ALA A 43 4.03 -8.35 -8.36
N ALA A 44 4.72 -9.42 -7.96
CA ALA A 44 4.08 -10.67 -7.56
C ALA A 44 3.16 -10.51 -6.34
N ALA A 45 3.54 -9.69 -5.34
CA ALA A 45 2.71 -9.41 -4.18
C ALA A 45 1.46 -8.57 -4.53
N VAL A 46 1.56 -7.65 -5.50
CA VAL A 46 0.40 -6.92 -6.06
C VAL A 46 -0.54 -7.88 -6.79
N GLU A 47 0.01 -8.81 -7.60
CA GLU A 47 -0.78 -9.81 -8.33
C GLU A 47 -1.46 -10.82 -7.39
N LEU A 48 -0.83 -11.19 -6.27
CA LEU A 48 -1.46 -11.99 -5.21
C LEU A 48 -2.75 -11.33 -4.68
N GLY A 49 -2.84 -9.99 -4.75
CA GLY A 49 -4.05 -9.24 -4.46
C GLY A 49 -4.36 -9.03 -2.98
N GLU A 50 -3.46 -9.45 -2.09
CA GLU A 50 -3.58 -9.15 -0.67
C GLU A 50 -3.08 -7.73 -0.38
N ARG A 51 -3.85 -6.93 0.39
CA ARG A 51 -3.47 -5.56 0.80
C ARG A 51 -3.16 -4.63 -0.38
N THR A 52 -4.01 -4.65 -1.39
CA THR A 52 -3.92 -3.81 -2.59
C THR A 52 -5.14 -2.91 -2.78
N GLY A 53 -6.02 -2.81 -1.76
CA GLY A 53 -7.30 -2.12 -1.84
C GLY A 53 -7.22 -0.59 -1.81
N SER A 54 -6.06 -0.01 -1.50
CA SER A 54 -5.85 1.43 -1.42
C SER A 54 -4.38 1.79 -1.60
N ILE A 55 -4.09 3.06 -1.91
CA ILE A 55 -2.71 3.56 -1.97
C ILE A 55 -1.97 3.38 -0.63
N LYS A 56 -2.68 3.49 0.50
CA LYS A 56 -2.14 3.18 1.82
C LYS A 56 -1.69 1.72 1.92
N ASP A 57 -2.52 0.80 1.42
CA ASP A 57 -2.19 -0.63 1.44
C ASP A 57 -0.98 -0.92 0.57
N LEU A 58 -0.87 -0.29 -0.60
CA LEU A 58 0.28 -0.43 -1.50
C LEU A 58 1.59 0.09 -0.90
N ILE A 59 1.55 1.24 -0.21
CA ILE A 59 2.72 1.78 0.50
C ILE A 59 3.17 0.80 1.60
N ASN A 60 2.22 0.33 2.42
CA ASN A 60 2.54 -0.65 3.46
C ASN A 60 2.99 -2.00 2.89
N LEU A 61 2.42 -2.45 1.77
CA LEU A 61 2.86 -3.66 1.07
C LEU A 61 4.33 -3.54 0.65
N ALA A 62 4.70 -2.45 -0.02
CA ALA A 62 6.07 -2.20 -0.45
C ALA A 62 7.07 -2.15 0.72
N GLN A 63 6.63 -1.64 1.89
CA GLN A 63 7.45 -1.57 3.11
C GLN A 63 7.51 -2.88 3.91
N ASN A 64 6.76 -3.90 3.51
CA ASN A 64 6.67 -5.19 4.21
C ASN A 64 6.95 -6.38 3.28
N LEU A 65 7.75 -6.20 2.25
CA LEU A 65 8.09 -7.30 1.33
C LEU A 65 8.83 -8.45 2.02
N ASP A 66 9.47 -8.21 3.16
CA ASP A 66 10.08 -9.24 3.99
C ASP A 66 9.07 -10.26 4.55
N CYS A 67 7.77 -9.91 4.55
CA CYS A 67 6.69 -10.82 4.93
C CYS A 67 6.26 -11.78 3.82
N TYR A 68 6.91 -11.72 2.66
CA TYR A 68 6.61 -12.56 1.50
C TYR A 68 7.82 -13.36 1.08
N TYR A 69 7.59 -14.62 0.73
CA TYR A 69 8.58 -15.48 0.10
C TYR A 69 8.27 -15.53 -1.39
N PHE A 70 9.26 -15.17 -2.22
CA PHE A 70 9.11 -15.14 -3.67
C PHE A 70 10.12 -16.06 -4.33
N TYR A 71 9.63 -16.89 -5.24
CA TYR A 71 10.39 -17.92 -5.95
C TYR A 71 10.24 -17.69 -7.47
N PRO A 72 11.14 -16.92 -8.08
CA PRO A 72 11.01 -16.52 -9.49
C PRO A 72 11.14 -17.68 -10.48
N ASP A 73 11.77 -18.77 -10.10
CA ASP A 73 12.01 -19.95 -10.94
C ASP A 73 10.88 -20.99 -10.87
N ILE A 74 9.92 -20.82 -9.93
CA ILE A 74 8.79 -21.74 -9.76
C ILE A 74 7.59 -21.22 -10.55
N LYS A 75 7.19 -21.94 -11.61
CA LYS A 75 6.16 -21.48 -12.53
C LYS A 75 4.86 -22.29 -12.49
N ASP A 76 4.92 -23.49 -11.97
CA ASP A 76 3.77 -24.40 -11.88
C ASP A 76 3.83 -25.30 -10.63
N GLU A 77 2.83 -26.13 -10.48
CA GLU A 77 2.71 -27.04 -9.34
C GLU A 77 3.81 -28.11 -9.32
N GLU A 78 4.29 -28.55 -10.48
CA GLU A 78 5.36 -29.55 -10.56
C GLU A 78 6.69 -28.94 -10.05
N ASP A 79 7.03 -27.73 -10.50
CA ASP A 79 8.19 -26.98 -10.04
C ASP A 79 8.14 -26.76 -8.53
N LEU A 80 6.96 -26.38 -8.00
CA LEU A 80 6.75 -26.17 -6.57
C LEU A 80 6.98 -27.45 -5.77
N GLY A 81 6.38 -28.55 -6.23
CA GLY A 81 6.53 -29.86 -5.60
C GLY A 81 7.98 -30.35 -5.62
N LEU A 82 8.69 -30.18 -6.74
CA LEU A 82 10.10 -30.48 -6.89
C LEU A 82 10.95 -29.66 -5.93
N TYR A 83 10.76 -28.35 -5.90
CA TYR A 83 11.53 -27.44 -5.03
C TYR A 83 11.41 -27.81 -3.55
N PHE A 84 10.19 -28.06 -3.06
CA PHE A 84 9.96 -28.40 -1.66
C PHE A 84 10.57 -29.77 -1.28
N VAL A 85 10.56 -30.74 -2.19
CA VAL A 85 11.16 -32.06 -1.93
C VAL A 85 12.67 -32.04 -2.08
N GLU A 86 13.18 -31.46 -3.19
CA GLU A 86 14.57 -31.57 -3.58
C GLU A 86 15.48 -30.55 -2.86
N GLU A 87 15.02 -29.29 -2.79
CA GLU A 87 15.83 -28.18 -2.26
C GLU A 87 15.55 -27.97 -0.76
N LEU A 88 14.29 -28.05 -0.33
CA LEU A 88 13.94 -27.84 1.08
C LEU A 88 13.94 -29.15 1.89
N GLY A 89 13.94 -30.31 1.24
CA GLY A 89 13.92 -31.59 1.92
C GLY A 89 12.64 -31.83 2.76
N ALA A 90 11.52 -31.24 2.32
CA ALA A 90 10.24 -31.34 3.05
C ALA A 90 9.75 -32.79 3.18
N LEU A 91 10.13 -33.66 2.24
CA LEU A 91 9.84 -35.09 2.26
C LEU A 91 11.11 -35.90 1.94
N ASP A 92 11.35 -36.95 2.69
CA ASP A 92 12.43 -37.92 2.39
C ASP A 92 11.82 -39.04 1.52
N ILE A 93 12.07 -38.96 0.21
CA ILE A 93 11.56 -39.93 -0.77
C ILE A 93 12.70 -40.87 -1.15
N PRO A 94 12.58 -42.18 -0.86
CA PRO A 94 13.56 -43.17 -1.30
C PRO A 94 13.76 -43.17 -2.81
N ASP A 95 15.01 -43.27 -3.30
CA ASP A 95 15.37 -43.21 -4.72
C ASP A 95 14.54 -44.14 -5.61
N ASN A 96 14.22 -45.36 -5.11
CA ASN A 96 13.42 -46.32 -5.85
C ASN A 96 11.94 -45.98 -5.96
N LEU A 97 11.46 -45.01 -5.19
CA LEU A 97 10.07 -44.52 -5.25
C LEU A 97 9.93 -43.14 -5.93
N ARG A 98 11.03 -42.43 -6.11
CA ARG A 98 11.06 -41.08 -6.67
C ARG A 98 10.40 -40.99 -8.06
N ALA A 99 10.65 -41.99 -8.94
CA ALA A 99 10.04 -42.03 -10.28
C ALA A 99 8.51 -42.26 -10.28
N PHE A 100 7.95 -42.60 -9.13
CA PHE A 100 6.51 -42.83 -8.94
C PHE A 100 5.83 -41.76 -8.10
N PHE A 101 6.60 -40.77 -7.61
CA PHE A 101 6.05 -39.69 -6.81
C PHE A 101 5.45 -38.62 -7.72
N ASP A 102 4.26 -38.18 -7.37
CA ASP A 102 3.51 -37.16 -8.11
C ASP A 102 3.83 -35.77 -7.54
N PHE A 103 4.87 -35.14 -8.08
CA PHE A 103 5.32 -33.80 -7.65
C PHE A 103 4.28 -32.73 -7.93
N GLU A 104 3.54 -32.81 -9.06
CA GLU A 104 2.47 -31.89 -9.41
C GLU A 104 1.34 -31.94 -8.37
N ALA A 105 0.88 -33.14 -8.01
CA ALA A 105 -0.17 -33.26 -7.00
C ALA A 105 0.28 -32.77 -5.62
N TYR A 106 1.56 -32.96 -5.27
CA TYR A 106 2.11 -32.44 -4.03
C TYR A 106 2.22 -30.92 -4.06
N GLY A 107 2.76 -30.32 -5.12
CA GLY A 107 2.86 -28.88 -5.28
C GLY A 107 1.50 -28.19 -5.30
N ARG A 108 0.49 -28.83 -5.92
CA ARG A 108 -0.91 -28.34 -5.85
C ARG A 108 -1.43 -28.28 -4.42
N CYS A 109 -1.11 -29.26 -3.59
CA CYS A 109 -1.48 -29.21 -2.17
C CYS A 109 -0.80 -28.07 -1.45
N LEU A 110 0.51 -27.83 -1.71
CA LEU A 110 1.25 -26.72 -1.13
C LEU A 110 0.65 -25.36 -1.54
N ALA A 111 0.37 -25.16 -2.83
CA ALA A 111 -0.22 -23.93 -3.33
C ALA A 111 -1.59 -23.59 -2.71
N MET A 112 -2.35 -24.62 -2.30
CA MET A 112 -3.64 -24.42 -1.60
C MET A 112 -3.49 -23.93 -0.15
N GLU A 113 -2.29 -23.96 0.44
CA GLU A 113 -2.04 -23.56 1.83
C GLU A 113 -1.83 -22.06 2.00
N GLY A 114 -1.62 -21.28 0.94
CA GLY A 114 -1.55 -19.82 1.06
C GLY A 114 -0.67 -19.06 0.09
N GLY A 115 -0.27 -19.67 -1.02
CA GLY A 115 0.48 -18.98 -2.09
C GLY A 115 -0.30 -18.88 -3.40
N ALA A 116 0.30 -18.19 -4.37
CA ALA A 116 -0.21 -18.08 -5.73
C ALA A 116 0.91 -18.11 -6.76
N PHE A 117 0.60 -18.65 -7.94
CA PHE A 117 1.44 -18.50 -9.11
C PHE A 117 1.11 -17.18 -9.78
N THR A 118 2.15 -16.40 -10.06
CA THR A 118 2.09 -15.11 -10.72
C THR A 118 2.91 -15.13 -12.00
N ASP A 119 2.79 -14.10 -12.83
CA ASP A 119 3.62 -13.99 -14.04
C ASP A 119 5.13 -14.00 -13.69
N GLY A 120 5.50 -13.45 -12.54
CA GLY A 120 6.87 -13.40 -12.03
C GLY A 120 7.39 -14.72 -11.45
N GLY A 121 6.53 -15.58 -10.92
CA GLY A 121 6.87 -16.81 -10.20
C GLY A 121 5.84 -17.18 -9.14
N TYR A 122 6.23 -18.05 -8.21
CA TYR A 122 5.38 -18.39 -7.07
C TYR A 122 5.65 -17.45 -5.90
N ILE A 123 4.59 -16.98 -5.26
CA ILE A 123 4.68 -16.14 -4.07
C ILE A 123 3.77 -16.68 -2.96
N GLU A 124 4.26 -16.63 -1.73
CA GLU A 124 3.46 -16.88 -0.53
C GLU A 124 3.72 -15.81 0.53
N GLY A 125 2.67 -15.45 1.27
CA GLY A 125 2.75 -14.43 2.33
C GLY A 125 2.75 -15.06 3.73
N GLU A 126 3.72 -14.70 4.56
CA GLU A 126 3.66 -14.92 6.00
C GLU A 126 3.24 -13.63 6.71
N LEU A 127 1.94 -13.42 6.90
CA LEU A 127 1.39 -12.17 7.46
C LEU A 127 1.73 -11.89 8.93
N ARG A 128 2.44 -12.78 9.60
CA ARG A 128 2.75 -12.64 11.04
C ARG A 128 3.66 -11.47 11.39
N GLY A 129 4.42 -10.97 10.45
CA GLY A 129 5.33 -9.85 10.64
C GLY A 129 4.86 -8.53 10.05
N PHE A 130 3.72 -8.53 9.37
CA PHE A 130 3.24 -7.34 8.67
C PHE A 130 2.90 -6.20 9.63
N VAL A 131 3.52 -5.04 9.43
CA VAL A 131 3.33 -3.85 10.27
C VAL A 131 2.83 -2.70 9.41
N GLU A 132 1.69 -2.10 9.77
CA GLU A 132 1.26 -0.85 9.16
C GLU A 132 2.19 0.29 9.63
N VAL A 133 3.15 0.67 8.80
CA VAL A 133 4.08 1.76 9.04
C VAL A 133 3.47 3.08 8.60
N TYR A 134 2.79 3.06 7.46
CA TYR A 134 2.11 4.22 6.90
C TYR A 134 0.63 4.22 7.28
N SER A 135 0.18 5.24 8.01
CA SER A 135 -1.23 5.37 8.46
C SER A 135 -2.03 6.37 7.63
N GLY A 136 -1.36 7.28 6.92
CA GLY A 136 -1.99 8.29 6.08
C GLY A 136 -1.08 9.48 5.81
N ARG A 137 -1.64 10.54 5.21
CA ARG A 137 -0.88 11.70 4.72
C ARG A 137 0.00 12.40 5.75
N GLU A 138 -0.32 12.28 7.04
CA GLU A 138 0.46 12.88 8.12
C GLU A 138 1.85 12.24 8.25
N ASP A 139 1.97 10.98 7.85
CA ASP A 139 3.22 10.21 7.89
C ASP A 139 4.12 10.46 6.68
N ILE A 140 3.64 11.19 5.66
CA ILE A 140 4.44 11.51 4.48
C ILE A 140 5.60 12.42 4.89
N PRO A 141 6.87 12.05 4.63
CA PRO A 141 8.02 12.92 4.85
C PRO A 141 7.89 14.26 4.10
N GLU A 142 8.39 15.34 4.68
CA GLU A 142 8.28 16.68 4.07
C GLU A 142 8.88 16.73 2.67
N GLU A 143 9.97 16.01 2.43
CA GLU A 143 10.65 15.89 1.13
C GLU A 143 9.80 15.20 0.05
N HIS A 144 8.83 14.37 0.44
CA HIS A 144 7.91 13.69 -0.48
C HIS A 144 6.60 14.47 -0.70
N ARG A 145 6.41 15.61 -0.02
CA ARG A 145 5.21 16.44 -0.16
C ARG A 145 5.38 17.43 -1.31
N ILE A 146 4.43 17.40 -2.22
CA ILE A 146 4.34 18.37 -3.33
C ILE A 146 3.59 19.62 -2.86
N PHE A 147 2.59 19.44 -1.99
CA PHE A 147 1.81 20.51 -1.44
C PHE A 147 2.16 20.77 0.04
N ALA A 148 2.30 22.06 0.39
CA ALA A 148 2.45 22.43 1.79
C ALA A 148 1.12 22.20 2.52
N TYR A 149 1.12 21.31 3.51
CA TYR A 149 0.00 21.21 4.44
C TYR A 149 0.15 22.30 5.50
N PRO A 150 -0.90 23.12 5.72
CA PRO A 150 -0.89 23.98 6.90
C PRO A 150 -0.82 23.06 8.14
N GLU A 151 0.11 23.36 9.06
CA GLU A 151 0.11 22.67 10.34
C GLU A 151 -1.29 22.76 10.96
N PRO A 152 -1.85 21.66 11.49
CA PRO A 152 -3.14 21.70 12.13
C PRO A 152 -3.04 22.70 13.28
N ALA A 153 -3.86 23.76 13.22
CA ALA A 153 -3.86 24.80 14.24
C ALA A 153 -4.02 24.15 15.62
N SER A 154 -3.13 24.46 16.55
CA SER A 154 -3.18 23.87 17.87
C SER A 154 -4.57 24.15 18.47
N ILE A 155 -5.10 23.23 19.29
CA ILE A 155 -6.41 23.39 19.97
C ILE A 155 -6.46 24.74 20.69
N ARG A 156 -5.33 25.22 21.19
CA ARG A 156 -5.19 26.51 21.87
C ARG A 156 -5.36 27.70 20.94
N GLU A 157 -4.80 27.63 19.73
CA GLU A 157 -4.95 28.67 18.70
C GLU A 157 -6.36 28.67 18.12
N THR A 158 -6.94 27.50 17.90
CA THR A 158 -8.33 27.36 17.46
C THR A 158 -9.29 27.97 18.48
N LEU A 159 -9.13 27.68 19.77
CA LEU A 159 -9.92 28.27 20.85
C LEU A 159 -9.70 29.77 20.99
N GLN A 160 -8.50 30.26 20.71
CA GLN A 160 -8.21 31.69 20.75
C GLN A 160 -8.88 32.42 19.58
N THR A 161 -8.83 31.86 18.39
CA THR A 161 -9.51 32.37 17.19
C THR A 161 -11.02 32.42 17.39
N TYR A 162 -11.63 31.40 18.00
CA TYR A 162 -13.07 31.41 18.33
C TYR A 162 -13.42 32.46 19.40
N ARG A 163 -12.56 32.65 20.40
CA ARG A 163 -12.74 33.73 21.39
C ARG A 163 -12.70 35.11 20.76
N ASP A 164 -11.73 35.34 19.87
CA ASP A 164 -11.54 36.64 19.21
C ASP A 164 -12.67 36.95 18.23
N LEU A 165 -13.17 35.90 17.52
CA LEU A 165 -14.36 36.02 16.69
C LEU A 165 -15.64 36.30 17.48
N SER A 166 -15.77 35.71 18.68
CA SER A 166 -16.91 35.92 19.58
C SER A 166 -16.86 37.26 20.32
N ALA A 167 -15.66 37.85 20.46
CA ALA A 167 -15.46 39.13 21.14
C ALA A 167 -15.64 40.36 20.22
N LYS A 168 -15.78 40.18 18.90
CA LYS A 168 -16.12 41.29 18.01
C LYS A 168 -17.58 41.69 18.19
N PRO A 169 -17.91 42.95 18.65
CA PRO A 169 -19.28 43.43 18.73
C PRO A 169 -19.86 43.46 17.32
N SER A 170 -21.10 43.01 17.16
CA SER A 170 -21.85 43.15 15.91
C SER A 170 -22.12 44.64 15.70
N GLU A 171 -21.32 45.27 14.86
CA GLU A 171 -21.59 46.61 14.33
C GLU A 171 -22.74 46.50 13.31
N THR A 172 -23.96 46.50 13.82
CA THR A 172 -25.16 46.82 13.04
C THR A 172 -26.01 47.83 13.81
N GLU A 173 -25.45 49.01 14.02
CA GLU A 173 -26.32 50.19 14.17
C GLU A 173 -26.79 50.63 12.80
N ARG A 174 -28.01 50.26 12.43
CA ARG A 174 -28.75 50.91 11.33
C ARG A 174 -29.06 52.33 11.70
N PRO A 175 -28.70 53.36 10.90
CA PRO A 175 -29.14 54.73 11.17
C PRO A 175 -30.67 54.81 11.02
N VAL A 176 -31.33 55.28 12.06
CA VAL A 176 -32.77 55.60 12.07
C VAL A 176 -32.97 56.80 11.17
N PRO A 177 -33.86 56.76 10.14
CA PRO A 177 -34.14 57.94 9.35
C PRO A 177 -34.90 58.99 10.19
N ALA A 178 -34.34 60.19 10.24
CA ALA A 178 -34.99 61.35 10.88
C ALA A 178 -36.29 61.70 10.17
N LYS A 179 -37.38 61.78 10.92
CA LYS A 179 -38.66 62.30 10.46
C LYS A 179 -38.51 63.76 10.03
N ALA A 180 -38.76 64.05 8.78
CA ALA A 180 -38.99 65.40 8.27
C ALA A 180 -40.23 65.94 8.95
N ALA A 181 -40.09 67.08 9.64
CA ALA A 181 -41.25 67.89 10.12
C ALA A 181 -41.74 68.77 8.97
N GLU A 182 -43.04 68.67 8.68
CA GLU A 182 -43.75 69.60 7.85
C GLU A 182 -43.73 71.02 8.38
N ARG A 183 -43.52 71.92 7.45
CA ARG A 183 -44.21 73.21 7.38
C ARG A 183 -44.30 73.67 5.91
#